data_55427c3bd372baa8f28695bc768a2b0c
#
_entry.id   55427c3bd372baa8f28695bc768a2b0c
#
_cell.length_a   1.000
_cell.length_b   1.000
_cell.length_c   1.000
_cell.angle_alpha   90.00
_cell.angle_beta   90.00
_cell.angle_gamma   90.00
#
_symmetry.space_group_name_H-M   'P 1'
#
loop_
_entity.id
_entity.type
_entity.pdbx_description
1 polymer ?
#
loop_
_entity_poly.entity_id
_entity_poly.type
_entity_poly.pdbx_seq_one_letter_code
_entity_poly.pdbx_strand_id
1 'polypeptide(L)'
;MSKARFLPFLRWAAVVAVAVLALPSIASSQDAPKELVNAGKLTYGTAAGFPPFEYLKDGTVVGFDIDLAAALAAKLGLQPEMLNMAFDGLIPALKGKRIDILNSAMYIKPEREQQVDFIPYMKLGEQMLVHAGNPQKINTLDDLPGKTMPVTVGTIEEIWAKELNAEFEKQGKPPIKLLTFPSQPDTETAFRQKRADVMFTSTPGAAFLVASVPGVYEVVGQVFKADTRIGIAVRKGETGTKQAVEEALKAIVKDGTFAALLKKYALPEGVNILQ
;
A
#
# COMPACT_ATOMS: atom_id res chain seq x y z
N MET A 1 -54.63 27.72 -80.36
CA MET A 1 -53.46 28.26 -79.69
C MET A 1 -53.70 28.19 -78.18
N SER A 2 -53.21 27.13 -77.51
CA SER A 2 -53.39 26.95 -76.07
C SER A 2 -52.07 26.54 -75.52
N LYS A 3 -51.50 27.35 -74.60
CA LYS A 3 -50.24 27.12 -73.93
C LYS A 3 -50.47 26.24 -72.66
N ALA A 4 -49.96 25.05 -72.67
CA ALA A 4 -49.89 24.18 -71.48
C ALA A 4 -48.75 24.67 -70.58
N ARG A 5 -49.11 24.92 -69.33
CA ARG A 5 -48.16 25.22 -68.25
C ARG A 5 -47.84 23.90 -67.57
N PHE A 6 -46.57 23.54 -67.54
CA PHE A 6 -46.04 22.45 -66.72
C PHE A 6 -45.69 22.99 -65.31
N LEU A 7 -46.25 22.39 -64.28
CA LEU A 7 -45.86 22.58 -62.88
C LEU A 7 -44.78 21.53 -62.51
N PRO A 8 -43.69 21.89 -61.81
CA PRO A 8 -42.74 20.92 -61.29
C PRO A 8 -43.19 20.36 -59.93
N PHE A 9 -43.22 19.03 -59.84
CA PHE A 9 -43.41 18.30 -58.56
C PHE A 9 -42.20 18.46 -57.67
N LEU A 10 -42.40 19.11 -56.52
CA LEU A 10 -41.38 19.22 -55.47
C LEU A 10 -41.45 17.95 -54.61
N ARG A 11 -40.42 17.10 -54.73
CA ARG A 11 -40.22 15.91 -53.88
C ARG A 11 -39.63 16.34 -52.57
N TRP A 12 -40.38 16.27 -51.51
CA TRP A 12 -39.87 16.42 -50.14
C TRP A 12 -39.23 15.11 -49.73
N ALA A 13 -37.89 15.06 -49.54
CA ALA A 13 -37.19 14.01 -48.90
C ALA A 13 -37.19 14.24 -47.40
N ALA A 14 -37.95 13.42 -46.66
CA ALA A 14 -37.95 13.42 -45.21
C ALA A 14 -36.64 12.75 -44.73
N VAL A 15 -35.75 13.55 -44.16
CA VAL A 15 -34.55 13.05 -43.46
C VAL A 15 -35.01 12.63 -42.03
N VAL A 16 -35.09 11.32 -41.82
CA VAL A 16 -35.29 10.77 -40.46
C VAL A 16 -33.97 10.79 -39.76
N ALA A 17 -33.75 11.76 -38.84
CA ALA A 17 -32.62 11.77 -37.93
C ALA A 17 -32.86 10.74 -36.83
N VAL A 18 -32.15 9.62 -36.88
CA VAL A 18 -32.10 8.64 -35.79
C VAL A 18 -31.20 9.22 -34.70
N ALA A 19 -31.80 9.79 -33.67
CA ALA A 19 -31.06 10.17 -32.44
C ALA A 19 -30.68 8.88 -31.68
N VAL A 20 -29.42 8.49 -31.77
CA VAL A 20 -28.87 7.44 -30.91
C VAL A 20 -28.74 8.02 -29.51
N LEU A 21 -29.71 7.75 -28.64
CA LEU A 21 -29.61 8.00 -27.20
C LEU A 21 -28.52 7.08 -26.65
N ALA A 22 -27.30 7.64 -26.45
CA ALA A 22 -26.28 6.99 -25.66
C ALA A 22 -26.77 6.91 -24.20
N LEU A 23 -27.31 5.76 -23.81
CA LEU A 23 -27.58 5.45 -22.42
C LEU A 23 -26.24 5.48 -21.67
N PRO A 24 -26.13 6.23 -20.56
CA PRO A 24 -24.94 6.14 -19.73
C PRO A 24 -24.85 4.69 -19.23
N SER A 25 -23.72 4.05 -19.51
CA SER A 25 -23.39 2.77 -18.90
C SER A 25 -23.40 2.98 -17.38
N ILE A 26 -24.40 2.45 -16.71
CA ILE A 26 -24.41 2.36 -15.25
C ILE A 26 -23.28 1.36 -14.94
N ALA A 27 -22.10 1.90 -14.60
CA ALA A 27 -21.06 1.09 -14.01
C ALA A 27 -21.68 0.45 -12.77
N SER A 28 -21.78 -0.89 -12.76
CA SER A 28 -22.26 -1.62 -11.61
C SER A 28 -21.36 -1.27 -10.42
N SER A 29 -21.83 -0.39 -9.57
CA SER A 29 -21.18 -0.13 -8.29
C SER A 29 -21.32 -1.41 -7.47
N GLN A 30 -20.20 -1.93 -7.00
CA GLN A 30 -20.25 -3.06 -6.07
C GLN A 30 -20.89 -2.59 -4.76
N ASP A 31 -21.59 -3.49 -4.08
CA ASP A 31 -22.29 -3.13 -2.85
C ASP A 31 -21.30 -2.60 -1.80
N ALA A 32 -21.49 -1.36 -1.39
CA ALA A 32 -20.70 -0.74 -0.33
C ALA A 32 -20.89 -1.50 1.00
N PRO A 33 -19.90 -1.47 1.91
CA PRO A 33 -20.07 -1.99 3.25
C PRO A 33 -21.30 -1.41 3.95
N LYS A 34 -22.07 -2.25 4.65
CA LYS A 34 -23.33 -1.81 5.29
C LYS A 34 -23.13 -0.89 6.50
N GLU A 35 -21.99 -1.02 7.18
CA GLU A 35 -21.67 -0.24 8.39
C GLU A 35 -20.37 0.54 8.15
N LEU A 36 -20.49 1.76 7.67
CA LEU A 36 -19.37 2.69 7.50
C LEU A 36 -19.25 3.59 8.72
N VAL A 37 -18.00 3.94 9.09
CA VAL A 37 -17.71 4.94 10.14
C VAL A 37 -18.34 6.29 9.79
N ASN A 38 -18.18 6.71 8.54
CA ASN A 38 -18.78 7.92 7.99
C ASN A 38 -19.62 7.59 6.76
N ALA A 39 -20.88 7.95 6.75
CA ALA A 39 -21.80 7.65 5.64
C ALA A 39 -21.24 8.19 4.31
N GLY A 40 -21.21 7.34 3.27
CA GLY A 40 -20.75 7.71 1.94
C GLY A 40 -19.22 7.78 1.79
N LYS A 41 -18.45 7.43 2.84
CA LYS A 41 -17.00 7.47 2.82
C LYS A 41 -16.39 6.11 3.16
N LEU A 42 -15.27 5.79 2.55
CA LEU A 42 -14.38 4.72 2.98
C LEU A 42 -13.28 5.34 3.83
N THR A 43 -13.44 5.28 5.16
CA THR A 43 -12.47 5.82 6.09
C THR A 43 -11.35 4.79 6.30
N TYR A 44 -10.13 5.13 5.89
CA TYR A 44 -9.00 4.23 6.02
C TYR A 44 -7.88 4.80 6.88
N GLY A 45 -7.23 3.91 7.65
CA GLY A 45 -6.06 4.24 8.45
C GLY A 45 -4.77 3.94 7.70
N THR A 46 -3.80 4.85 7.81
CA THR A 46 -2.45 4.71 7.26
C THR A 46 -1.42 5.33 8.20
N ALA A 47 -0.15 4.92 8.08
CA ALA A 47 0.97 5.50 8.83
C ALA A 47 2.03 6.02 7.84
N ALA A 48 1.87 7.27 7.42
CA ALA A 48 2.69 7.85 6.37
C ALA A 48 4.17 7.96 6.78
N GLY A 49 5.02 7.21 6.09
CA GLY A 49 6.45 7.13 6.34
C GLY A 49 7.13 5.92 5.70
N PHE A 50 6.37 5.09 4.97
CA PHE A 50 6.87 3.86 4.34
C PHE A 50 6.82 3.92 2.81
N PRO A 51 7.76 4.64 2.16
CA PRO A 51 7.80 4.73 0.71
C PRO A 51 8.15 3.36 0.07
N PRO A 52 7.63 3.05 -1.12
CA PRO A 52 6.73 3.87 -1.96
C PRO A 52 5.23 3.69 -1.65
N PHE A 53 4.86 3.05 -0.52
CA PHE A 53 3.47 2.69 -0.19
C PHE A 53 2.66 3.87 0.36
N GLU A 54 3.15 4.52 1.42
CA GLU A 54 2.56 5.71 2.02
C GLU A 54 3.64 6.61 2.62
N TYR A 55 3.81 7.81 2.10
CA TYR A 55 4.85 8.73 2.55
C TYR A 55 4.50 10.19 2.28
N LEU A 56 5.18 11.10 2.96
CA LEU A 56 5.04 12.52 2.75
C LEU A 56 5.88 12.97 1.55
N LYS A 57 5.21 13.64 0.60
CA LYS A 57 5.85 14.34 -0.50
C LYS A 57 5.27 15.75 -0.59
N ASP A 58 6.10 16.77 -0.43
CA ASP A 58 5.70 18.18 -0.49
C ASP A 58 4.52 18.51 0.44
N GLY A 59 4.52 17.95 1.66
CA GLY A 59 3.46 18.14 2.66
C GLY A 59 2.18 17.32 2.43
N THR A 60 2.12 16.54 1.36
CA THR A 60 0.97 15.69 1.04
C THR A 60 1.34 14.22 1.24
N VAL A 61 0.43 13.44 1.82
CA VAL A 61 0.59 11.99 1.91
C VAL A 61 0.24 11.38 0.55
N VAL A 62 1.20 10.66 -0.02
CA VAL A 62 1.11 9.98 -1.32
C VAL A 62 1.64 8.56 -1.21
N GLY A 63 1.41 7.74 -2.22
CA GLY A 63 1.98 6.39 -2.29
C GLY A 63 1.01 5.39 -2.91
N PHE A 64 1.52 4.17 -3.10
CA PHE A 64 0.75 3.08 -3.70
C PHE A 64 -0.54 2.81 -2.91
N ASP A 65 -0.45 2.72 -1.59
CA ASP A 65 -1.61 2.41 -0.74
C ASP A 65 -2.63 3.54 -0.69
N ILE A 66 -2.19 4.79 -0.83
CA ILE A 66 -3.07 5.95 -0.91
C ILE A 66 -3.93 5.88 -2.17
N ASP A 67 -3.29 5.62 -3.31
CA ASP A 67 -4.00 5.48 -4.59
C ASP A 67 -4.84 4.19 -4.63
N LEU A 68 -4.38 3.10 -4.01
CA LEU A 68 -5.14 1.86 -3.87
C LEU A 68 -6.44 2.09 -3.09
N ALA A 69 -6.37 2.79 -1.94
CA ALA A 69 -7.56 3.14 -1.16
C ALA A 69 -8.53 4.01 -1.95
N ALA A 70 -8.02 4.97 -2.73
CA ALA A 70 -8.86 5.80 -3.60
C ALA A 70 -9.55 4.97 -4.70
N ALA A 71 -8.83 4.03 -5.32
CA ALA A 71 -9.39 3.13 -6.34
C ALA A 71 -10.46 2.19 -5.75
N LEU A 72 -10.23 1.65 -4.55
CA LEU A 72 -11.21 0.83 -3.83
C LEU A 72 -12.47 1.63 -3.51
N ALA A 73 -12.32 2.83 -2.95
CA ALA A 73 -13.44 3.71 -2.65
C ALA A 73 -14.27 4.00 -3.90
N ALA A 74 -13.63 4.31 -5.03
CA ALA A 74 -14.31 4.56 -6.30
C ALA A 74 -15.12 3.34 -6.79
N LYS A 75 -14.58 2.11 -6.65
CA LYS A 75 -15.31 0.88 -7.01
C LYS A 75 -16.52 0.64 -6.11
N LEU A 76 -16.44 1.04 -4.86
CA LEU A 76 -17.52 0.94 -3.88
C LEU A 76 -18.52 2.10 -3.96
N GLY A 77 -18.32 3.08 -4.85
CA GLY A 77 -19.16 4.29 -4.92
C GLY A 77 -19.02 5.22 -3.71
N LEU A 78 -17.86 5.16 -3.02
CA LEU A 78 -17.56 5.92 -1.81
C LEU A 78 -16.50 6.98 -2.07
N GLN A 79 -16.42 7.99 -1.18
CA GLN A 79 -15.31 8.93 -1.14
C GLN A 79 -14.21 8.40 -0.21
N PRO A 80 -12.91 8.42 -0.59
CA PRO A 80 -11.83 8.05 0.31
C PRO A 80 -11.65 9.10 1.41
N GLU A 81 -11.51 8.65 2.66
CA GLU A 81 -11.20 9.51 3.80
C GLU A 81 -10.01 8.92 4.58
N MET A 82 -8.88 9.62 4.53
CA MET A 82 -7.64 9.15 5.14
C MET A 82 -7.50 9.64 6.58
N LEU A 83 -7.15 8.73 7.50
CA LEU A 83 -6.66 9.04 8.84
C LEU A 83 -5.21 8.59 8.97
N ASN A 84 -4.28 9.57 8.95
CA ASN A 84 -2.87 9.32 9.20
C ASN A 84 -2.59 9.27 10.71
N MET A 85 -1.95 8.21 11.19
CA MET A 85 -1.65 8.00 12.61
C MET A 85 -0.40 7.14 12.80
N ALA A 86 0.08 7.00 14.05
CA ALA A 86 1.17 6.09 14.37
C ALA A 86 0.81 4.63 14.04
N PHE A 87 1.78 3.86 13.56
CA PHE A 87 1.58 2.51 13.04
C PHE A 87 0.99 1.54 14.08
N ASP A 88 1.46 1.61 15.31
CA ASP A 88 0.97 0.80 16.45
C ASP A 88 -0.48 1.13 16.83
N GLY A 89 -0.97 2.31 16.48
CA GLY A 89 -2.35 2.76 16.67
C GLY A 89 -3.34 2.24 15.63
N LEU A 90 -2.89 1.69 14.50
CA LEU A 90 -3.77 1.33 13.37
C LEU A 90 -4.74 0.19 13.70
N ILE A 91 -4.26 -0.95 14.25
CA ILE A 91 -5.13 -2.07 14.65
C ILE A 91 -6.10 -1.66 15.76
N PRO A 92 -5.68 -0.96 16.84
CA PRO A 92 -6.60 -0.37 17.81
C PRO A 92 -7.67 0.53 17.19
N ALA A 93 -7.31 1.40 16.24
CA ALA A 93 -8.26 2.28 15.57
C ALA A 93 -9.31 1.50 14.75
N LEU A 94 -8.88 0.46 14.04
CA LEU A 94 -9.77 -0.43 13.28
C LEU A 94 -10.76 -1.17 14.23
N LYS A 95 -10.25 -1.77 15.30
CA LYS A 95 -11.07 -2.45 16.32
C LYS A 95 -12.03 -1.51 17.04
N GLY A 96 -11.59 -0.28 17.28
CA GLY A 96 -12.39 0.79 17.91
C GLY A 96 -13.38 1.49 16.95
N LYS A 97 -13.57 1.00 15.73
CA LYS A 97 -14.48 1.58 14.72
C LYS A 97 -14.16 3.06 14.41
N ARG A 98 -12.90 3.46 14.44
CA ARG A 98 -12.46 4.79 14.02
C ARG A 98 -12.13 4.84 12.52
N ILE A 99 -11.88 3.68 11.92
CA ILE A 99 -11.64 3.47 10.49
C ILE A 99 -12.41 2.25 10.01
N ASP A 100 -12.77 2.21 8.73
CA ASP A 100 -13.45 1.08 8.10
C ASP A 100 -12.46 -0.01 7.72
N ILE A 101 -11.33 0.40 7.15
CA ILE A 101 -10.23 -0.47 6.74
C ILE A 101 -8.88 0.11 7.18
N LEU A 102 -7.89 -0.74 7.29
CA LEU A 102 -6.50 -0.36 7.45
C LEU A 102 -5.77 -0.66 6.15
N ASN A 103 -5.18 0.35 5.52
CA ASN A 103 -4.38 0.22 4.30
C ASN A 103 -3.06 0.99 4.49
N SER A 104 -2.01 0.26 4.85
CA SER A 104 -0.71 0.81 5.25
C SER A 104 0.38 -0.26 5.18
N ALA A 105 0.49 -0.90 4.03
CA ALA A 105 1.47 -1.95 3.74
C ALA A 105 1.67 -2.95 4.90
N MET A 106 0.57 -3.26 5.63
CA MET A 106 0.68 -4.04 6.85
C MET A 106 1.00 -5.50 6.56
N TYR A 107 2.13 -5.95 7.06
CA TYR A 107 2.55 -7.35 6.95
C TYR A 107 1.62 -8.28 7.73
N ILE A 108 1.20 -9.35 7.06
CA ILE A 108 0.31 -10.38 7.63
C ILE A 108 1.15 -11.30 8.51
N LYS A 109 0.76 -11.39 9.78
CA LYS A 109 1.37 -12.27 10.79
C LYS A 109 0.31 -12.93 11.65
N PRO A 110 0.57 -14.14 12.19
CA PRO A 110 -0.41 -14.85 13.02
C PRO A 110 -0.94 -14.02 14.20
N GLU A 111 -0.08 -13.21 14.84
CA GLU A 111 -0.47 -12.38 15.99
C GLU A 111 -1.44 -11.25 15.58
N ARG A 112 -1.30 -10.75 14.35
CA ARG A 112 -2.21 -9.74 13.77
C ARG A 112 -3.50 -10.39 13.28
N GLU A 113 -3.42 -11.58 12.66
CA GLU A 113 -4.58 -12.34 12.19
C GLU A 113 -5.51 -12.78 13.33
N GLN A 114 -5.01 -12.90 14.55
CA GLN A 114 -5.86 -13.11 15.74
C GLN A 114 -6.73 -11.89 16.05
N GLN A 115 -6.35 -10.69 15.63
CA GLN A 115 -7.00 -9.44 15.98
C GLN A 115 -7.85 -8.85 14.86
N VAL A 116 -7.47 -9.07 13.60
CA VAL A 116 -8.11 -8.53 12.40
C VAL A 116 -8.14 -9.58 11.30
N ASP A 117 -8.97 -9.39 10.27
CA ASP A 117 -8.95 -10.21 9.07
C ASP A 117 -8.22 -9.46 7.95
N PHE A 118 -7.43 -10.17 7.15
CA PHE A 118 -6.66 -9.60 6.07
C PHE A 118 -7.20 -9.95 4.69
N ILE A 119 -6.99 -9.04 3.75
CA ILE A 119 -7.15 -9.19 2.31
C ILE A 119 -5.77 -8.97 1.70
N PRO A 120 -5.02 -10.05 1.41
CA PRO A 120 -3.68 -9.94 0.86
C PRO A 120 -3.72 -9.33 -0.54
N TYR A 121 -2.78 -8.41 -0.85
CA TYR A 121 -2.69 -7.82 -2.20
C TYR A 121 -1.27 -7.89 -2.81
N MET A 122 -0.24 -8.06 -1.99
CA MET A 122 1.14 -8.05 -2.46
C MET A 122 2.02 -8.92 -1.57
N LYS A 123 3.16 -9.39 -2.10
CA LYS A 123 4.23 -10.00 -1.32
C LYS A 123 5.50 -9.15 -1.41
N LEU A 124 6.22 -9.06 -0.31
CA LEU A 124 7.46 -8.29 -0.20
C LEU A 124 8.55 -9.15 0.44
N GLY A 125 9.78 -8.91 0.01
CA GLY A 125 10.96 -9.34 0.72
C GLY A 125 11.55 -8.20 1.51
N GLU A 126 12.47 -8.52 2.42
CA GLU A 126 13.22 -7.56 3.21
C GLU A 126 14.69 -7.52 2.80
N GLN A 127 15.30 -6.36 2.97
CA GLN A 127 16.71 -6.13 2.73
C GLN A 127 17.36 -5.34 3.86
N MET A 128 18.67 -5.47 3.97
CA MET A 128 19.49 -4.65 4.84
C MET A 128 19.99 -3.42 4.06
N LEU A 129 19.78 -2.26 4.63
CA LEU A 129 20.30 -0.98 4.15
C LEU A 129 21.40 -0.52 5.10
N VAL A 130 22.58 -0.17 4.56
CA VAL A 130 23.73 0.36 5.29
C VAL A 130 24.15 1.70 4.72
N HIS A 131 25.00 2.41 5.43
CA HIS A 131 25.62 3.63 4.90
C HIS A 131 26.60 3.29 3.78
N ALA A 132 26.69 4.16 2.77
CA ALA A 132 27.58 3.99 1.63
C ALA A 132 29.03 3.69 2.06
N GLY A 133 29.65 2.75 1.36
CA GLY A 133 30.96 2.23 1.70
C GLY A 133 30.97 1.19 2.83
N ASN A 134 29.79 0.83 3.35
CA ASN A 134 29.60 -0.23 4.37
C ASN A 134 30.67 -0.20 5.49
N PRO A 135 30.79 0.90 6.26
CA PRO A 135 31.88 1.07 7.22
C PRO A 135 31.89 0.02 8.34
N GLN A 136 30.75 -0.60 8.60
CA GLN A 136 30.58 -1.63 9.62
C GLN A 136 30.78 -3.06 9.06
N LYS A 137 31.04 -3.20 7.75
CA LYS A 137 31.26 -4.48 7.04
C LYS A 137 30.12 -5.48 7.27
N ILE A 138 28.88 -5.02 7.20
CA ILE A 138 27.68 -5.83 7.35
C ILE A 138 27.31 -6.36 5.97
N ASN A 139 27.38 -7.67 5.76
CA ASN A 139 27.06 -8.31 4.48
C ASN A 139 25.99 -9.40 4.63
N THR A 140 25.80 -9.92 5.83
CA THR A 140 24.83 -10.96 6.16
C THR A 140 24.15 -10.68 7.50
N LEU A 141 23.09 -11.42 7.81
CA LEU A 141 22.44 -11.34 9.12
C LEU A 141 23.37 -11.76 10.27
N ASP A 142 24.38 -12.59 9.98
CA ASP A 142 25.36 -13.05 10.97
C ASP A 142 26.35 -11.94 11.40
N ASP A 143 26.43 -10.83 10.68
CA ASP A 143 27.26 -9.67 10.99
C ASP A 143 26.57 -8.67 11.93
N LEU A 144 25.30 -8.91 12.29
CA LEU A 144 24.46 -8.00 13.08
C LEU A 144 24.72 -8.03 14.60
N PRO A 145 25.27 -9.08 15.23
CA PRO A 145 25.53 -9.09 16.66
C PRO A 145 26.31 -7.86 17.11
N GLY A 146 25.76 -7.15 18.10
CA GLY A 146 26.37 -5.95 18.67
C GLY A 146 26.21 -4.67 17.84
N LYS A 147 25.66 -4.72 16.62
CA LYS A 147 25.35 -3.55 15.79
C LYS A 147 24.13 -2.81 16.32
N THR A 148 23.98 -1.57 15.88
CA THR A 148 22.84 -0.71 16.24
C THR A 148 21.87 -0.63 15.06
N MET A 149 20.57 -0.82 15.34
CA MET A 149 19.48 -0.79 14.34
C MET A 149 18.35 0.12 14.84
N PRO A 150 17.88 1.07 14.01
CA PRO A 150 16.70 1.85 14.32
C PRO A 150 15.46 1.08 13.89
N VAL A 151 14.41 1.08 14.68
CA VAL A 151 13.15 0.41 14.41
C VAL A 151 11.97 1.29 14.81
N THR A 152 10.87 1.16 14.08
CA THR A 152 9.59 1.78 14.47
C THR A 152 8.78 0.81 15.32
N VAL A 153 8.16 1.31 16.38
CA VAL A 153 7.32 0.52 17.29
C VAL A 153 6.22 -0.21 16.53
N GLY A 154 6.07 -1.50 16.79
CA GLY A 154 4.99 -2.34 16.26
C GLY A 154 5.18 -2.80 14.82
N THR A 155 6.24 -2.38 14.13
CA THR A 155 6.51 -2.79 12.75
C THR A 155 7.07 -4.21 12.67
N ILE A 156 7.12 -4.73 11.44
CA ILE A 156 7.65 -6.06 11.19
C ILE A 156 9.17 -6.12 11.41
N GLU A 157 9.87 -5.05 11.10
CA GLU A 157 11.31 -4.92 11.25
C GLU A 157 11.72 -4.99 12.74
N GLU A 158 10.93 -4.36 13.62
CA GLU A 158 11.12 -4.50 15.08
C GLU A 158 10.93 -5.94 15.53
N ILE A 159 9.88 -6.61 15.03
CA ILE A 159 9.58 -8.00 15.40
C ILE A 159 10.72 -8.92 14.95
N TRP A 160 11.17 -8.82 13.71
CA TRP A 160 12.27 -9.66 13.19
C TRP A 160 13.61 -9.37 13.86
N ALA A 161 13.91 -8.12 14.20
CA ALA A 161 15.11 -7.79 14.95
C ALA A 161 15.10 -8.43 16.36
N LYS A 162 13.93 -8.48 17.02
CA LYS A 162 13.75 -9.18 18.28
C LYS A 162 13.85 -10.70 18.13
N GLU A 163 13.30 -11.28 17.06
CA GLU A 163 13.47 -12.71 16.73
C GLU A 163 14.95 -13.07 16.55
N LEU A 164 15.70 -12.25 15.81
CA LEU A 164 17.15 -12.43 15.64
C LEU A 164 17.90 -12.29 16.97
N ASN A 165 17.52 -11.35 17.82
CA ASN A 165 18.16 -11.20 19.13
C ASN A 165 17.97 -12.44 20.00
N ALA A 166 16.75 -13.02 20.00
CA ALA A 166 16.51 -14.27 20.72
C ALA A 166 17.34 -15.44 20.18
N GLU A 167 17.64 -15.44 18.89
CA GLU A 167 18.51 -16.46 18.26
C GLU A 167 19.97 -16.22 18.59
N PHE A 168 20.44 -14.98 18.58
CA PHE A 168 21.81 -14.62 18.97
C PHE A 168 22.09 -14.92 20.45
N GLU A 169 21.11 -14.69 21.32
CA GLU A 169 21.22 -15.05 22.74
C GLU A 169 21.45 -16.55 22.93
N LYS A 170 20.70 -17.42 22.22
CA LYS A 170 20.90 -18.87 22.26
C LYS A 170 22.30 -19.29 21.78
N GLN A 171 22.90 -18.52 20.88
CA GLN A 171 24.24 -18.71 20.34
C GLN A 171 25.35 -18.06 21.21
N GLY A 172 25.00 -17.39 22.30
CA GLY A 172 25.95 -16.64 23.12
C GLY A 172 26.55 -15.39 22.43
N LYS A 173 25.90 -14.89 21.39
CA LYS A 173 26.29 -13.68 20.67
C LYS A 173 25.62 -12.44 21.28
N PRO A 174 26.25 -11.25 21.20
CA PRO A 174 25.64 -10.03 21.69
C PRO A 174 24.39 -9.66 20.84
N PRO A 175 23.34 -9.09 21.46
CA PRO A 175 22.14 -8.69 20.71
C PRO A 175 22.41 -7.48 19.83
N ILE A 176 21.55 -7.29 18.81
CA ILE A 176 21.41 -6.03 18.07
C ILE A 176 20.89 -4.98 19.06
N LYS A 177 21.51 -3.82 19.09
CA LYS A 177 21.07 -2.67 19.91
C LYS A 177 19.93 -1.94 19.17
N LEU A 178 18.68 -2.12 19.61
CA LEU A 178 17.53 -1.51 18.98
C LEU A 178 17.35 -0.06 19.48
N LEU A 179 17.29 0.90 18.56
CA LEU A 179 16.84 2.26 18.79
C LEU A 179 15.39 2.37 18.33
N THR A 180 14.47 2.43 19.27
CA THR A 180 13.02 2.40 19.00
C THR A 180 12.46 3.79 18.86
N PHE A 181 11.68 4.03 17.80
CA PHE A 181 11.05 5.31 17.46
C PHE A 181 9.54 5.16 17.31
N PRO A 182 8.76 6.24 17.55
CA PRO A 182 7.31 6.19 17.40
C PRO A 182 6.86 6.24 15.94
N SER A 183 7.71 6.69 15.02
CA SER A 183 7.36 6.83 13.60
C SER A 183 8.50 6.40 12.68
N GLN A 184 8.13 5.97 11.47
CA GLN A 184 9.10 5.61 10.43
C GLN A 184 9.98 6.80 9.99
N PRO A 185 9.47 8.03 9.81
CA PRO A 185 10.31 9.20 9.55
C PRO A 185 11.39 9.47 10.61
N ASP A 186 11.08 9.23 11.89
CA ASP A 186 12.06 9.36 12.97
C ASP A 186 13.14 8.27 12.88
N THR A 187 12.72 7.03 12.57
CA THR A 187 13.61 5.88 12.33
C THR A 187 14.58 6.17 11.18
N GLU A 188 14.09 6.63 10.04
CA GLU A 188 14.90 6.99 8.89
C GLU A 188 15.82 8.19 9.18
N THR A 189 15.33 9.18 9.92
CA THR A 189 16.13 10.34 10.35
C THR A 189 17.29 9.91 11.23
N ALA A 190 17.06 9.03 12.21
CA ALA A 190 18.10 8.49 13.07
C ALA A 190 19.14 7.71 12.27
N PHE A 191 18.70 6.90 11.29
CA PHE A 191 19.60 6.19 10.40
C PHE A 191 20.43 7.16 9.55
N ARG A 192 19.81 8.11 8.89
CA ARG A 192 20.49 9.14 8.08
C ARG A 192 21.53 9.94 8.88
N GLN A 193 21.26 10.21 10.15
CA GLN A 193 22.19 10.88 11.08
C GLN A 193 23.31 9.96 11.59
N LYS A 194 23.44 8.74 11.05
CA LYS A 194 24.45 7.74 11.44
C LYS A 194 24.39 7.35 12.93
N ARG A 195 23.19 7.39 13.52
CA ARG A 195 22.96 6.91 14.89
C ARG A 195 22.80 5.38 14.96
N ALA A 196 22.70 4.73 13.81
CA ALA A 196 22.58 3.30 13.67
C ALA A 196 23.42 2.80 12.49
N ASP A 197 23.79 1.52 12.52
CA ASP A 197 24.72 0.89 11.59
C ASP A 197 24.00 0.25 10.39
N VAL A 198 22.81 -0.24 10.61
CA VAL A 198 22.00 -0.98 9.63
C VAL A 198 20.51 -0.68 9.85
N MET A 199 19.73 -0.71 8.78
CA MET A 199 18.26 -0.63 8.84
C MET A 199 17.66 -1.75 8.00
N PHE A 200 16.60 -2.38 8.49
CA PHE A 200 15.74 -3.26 7.69
C PHE A 200 14.67 -2.43 6.98
N THR A 201 14.38 -2.81 5.76
CA THR A 201 13.27 -2.24 4.99
C THR A 201 12.87 -3.19 3.86
N SER A 202 11.65 -3.02 3.35
CA SER A 202 11.17 -3.80 2.21
C SER A 202 12.04 -3.61 0.97
N THR A 203 12.07 -4.59 0.09
CA THR A 203 12.78 -4.51 -1.19
C THR A 203 12.43 -3.24 -1.99
N PRO A 204 11.14 -2.86 -2.16
CA PRO A 204 10.80 -1.59 -2.81
C PRO A 204 11.22 -0.36 -2.00
N GLY A 205 11.13 -0.42 -0.68
CA GLY A 205 11.57 0.66 0.22
C GLY A 205 13.08 0.92 0.10
N ALA A 206 13.88 -0.15 0.09
CA ALA A 206 15.33 -0.05 -0.11
C ALA A 206 15.66 0.60 -1.47
N ALA A 207 15.02 0.15 -2.55
CA ALA A 207 15.21 0.72 -3.88
C ALA A 207 14.82 2.22 -3.92
N PHE A 208 13.69 2.58 -3.30
CA PHE A 208 13.24 3.96 -3.21
C PHE A 208 14.24 4.84 -2.43
N LEU A 209 14.70 4.40 -1.27
CA LEU A 209 15.63 5.17 -0.42
C LEU A 209 16.98 5.39 -1.10
N VAL A 210 17.55 4.35 -1.73
CA VAL A 210 18.80 4.46 -2.48
C VAL A 210 18.67 5.42 -3.66
N ALA A 211 17.54 5.37 -4.39
CA ALA A 211 17.29 6.27 -5.52
C ALA A 211 17.03 7.72 -5.07
N SER A 212 16.39 7.92 -3.91
CA SER A 212 16.02 9.26 -3.41
C SER A 212 17.23 10.06 -2.91
N VAL A 213 18.26 9.40 -2.41
CA VAL A 213 19.48 10.03 -1.87
C VAL A 213 20.74 9.30 -2.37
N PRO A 214 21.09 9.45 -3.64
CA PRO A 214 22.22 8.74 -4.25
C PRO A 214 23.53 8.92 -3.46
N GLY A 215 24.27 7.82 -3.27
CA GLY A 215 25.57 7.84 -2.59
C GLY A 215 25.50 7.93 -1.06
N VAL A 216 24.32 7.87 -0.45
CA VAL A 216 24.14 7.89 1.01
C VAL A 216 23.98 6.48 1.57
N TYR A 217 23.27 5.62 0.86
CA TYR A 217 22.97 4.25 1.28
C TYR A 217 23.35 3.24 0.22
N GLU A 218 23.58 2.02 0.66
CA GLU A 218 23.68 0.85 -0.20
C GLU A 218 22.94 -0.34 0.41
N VAL A 219 22.42 -1.18 -0.48
CA VAL A 219 21.76 -2.44 -0.11
C VAL A 219 22.83 -3.52 0.01
N VAL A 220 22.78 -4.29 1.09
CA VAL A 220 23.73 -5.38 1.33
C VAL A 220 22.99 -6.68 1.66
N GLY A 221 23.70 -7.80 1.45
CA GLY A 221 23.16 -9.14 1.70
C GLY A 221 22.09 -9.57 0.71
N GLN A 222 21.51 -10.72 0.97
CA GLN A 222 20.42 -11.28 0.16
C GLN A 222 19.07 -10.82 0.70
N VAL A 223 18.07 -10.82 -0.18
CA VAL A 223 16.67 -10.64 0.24
C VAL A 223 16.29 -11.77 1.20
N PHE A 224 15.71 -11.40 2.32
CA PHE A 224 15.18 -12.38 3.29
C PHE A 224 13.68 -12.18 3.47
N LYS A 225 13.00 -13.17 4.06
CA LYS A 225 11.53 -13.15 4.24
C LYS A 225 10.75 -12.87 2.94
N ALA A 226 11.24 -13.35 1.79
CA ALA A 226 10.81 -12.98 0.44
C ALA A 226 9.32 -13.26 0.11
N ASP A 227 8.67 -14.15 0.86
CA ASP A 227 7.28 -14.53 0.64
C ASP A 227 6.32 -13.92 1.68
N THR A 228 6.75 -12.89 2.40
CA THR A 228 5.89 -12.24 3.39
C THR A 228 4.86 -11.38 2.68
N ARG A 229 3.58 -11.59 3.03
CA ARG A 229 2.46 -10.88 2.41
C ARG A 229 2.13 -9.62 3.18
N ILE A 230 1.71 -8.58 2.44
CA ILE A 230 1.03 -7.42 3.00
C ILE A 230 -0.44 -7.46 2.58
N GLY A 231 -1.29 -6.83 3.39
CA GLY A 231 -2.73 -6.86 3.16
C GLY A 231 -3.46 -5.66 3.74
N ILE A 232 -4.64 -5.41 3.15
CA ILE A 232 -5.64 -4.54 3.74
C ILE A 232 -6.26 -5.30 4.93
N ALA A 233 -6.39 -4.63 6.08
CA ALA A 233 -7.05 -5.26 7.23
C ALA A 233 -8.45 -4.69 7.43
N VAL A 234 -9.37 -5.58 7.82
CA VAL A 234 -10.74 -5.28 8.24
C VAL A 234 -10.97 -5.82 9.65
N ARG A 235 -11.99 -5.35 10.33
CA ARG A 235 -12.34 -5.85 11.68
C ARG A 235 -12.58 -7.35 11.63
N LYS A 236 -12.13 -8.02 12.68
CA LYS A 236 -12.26 -9.48 12.83
C LYS A 236 -13.71 -9.91 12.75
N GLY A 237 -14.00 -10.85 11.83
CA GLY A 237 -15.35 -11.41 11.63
C GLY A 237 -16.32 -10.50 10.88
N GLU A 238 -15.90 -9.33 10.41
CA GLU A 238 -16.74 -8.42 9.62
C GLU A 238 -16.75 -8.83 8.13
N THR A 239 -17.49 -9.90 7.87
CA THR A 239 -17.50 -10.56 6.55
C THR A 239 -18.03 -9.67 5.43
N GLY A 240 -18.99 -8.78 5.70
CA GLY A 240 -19.56 -7.89 4.68
C GLY A 240 -18.56 -6.87 4.15
N THR A 241 -17.83 -6.17 5.04
CA THR A 241 -16.77 -5.25 4.64
C THR A 241 -15.63 -5.97 3.94
N LYS A 242 -15.24 -7.15 4.45
CA LYS A 242 -14.20 -7.96 3.82
C LYS A 242 -14.57 -8.32 2.40
N GLN A 243 -15.75 -8.87 2.18
CA GLN A 243 -16.23 -9.28 0.87
C GLN A 243 -16.30 -8.08 -0.10
N ALA A 244 -16.88 -6.95 0.34
CA ALA A 244 -16.97 -5.75 -0.49
C ALA A 244 -15.59 -5.26 -0.96
N VAL A 245 -14.61 -5.21 -0.05
CA VAL A 245 -13.23 -4.79 -0.38
C VAL A 245 -12.53 -5.82 -1.28
N GLU A 246 -12.72 -7.14 -1.05
CA GLU A 246 -12.18 -8.20 -1.91
C GLU A 246 -12.72 -8.09 -3.34
N GLU A 247 -14.01 -7.85 -3.50
CA GLU A 247 -14.64 -7.70 -4.81
C GLU A 247 -14.19 -6.41 -5.51
N ALA A 248 -14.07 -5.30 -4.77
CA ALA A 248 -13.50 -4.06 -5.29
C ALA A 248 -12.03 -4.27 -5.75
N LEU A 249 -11.24 -4.99 -4.96
CA LEU A 249 -9.85 -5.31 -5.31
C LEU A 249 -9.78 -6.17 -6.58
N LYS A 250 -10.61 -7.19 -6.70
CA LYS A 250 -10.71 -8.01 -7.93
C LYS A 250 -11.09 -7.15 -9.14
N ALA A 251 -12.01 -6.20 -8.98
CA ALA A 251 -12.44 -5.31 -10.06
C ALA A 251 -11.30 -4.40 -10.54
N ILE A 252 -10.50 -3.81 -9.65
CA ILE A 252 -9.35 -2.96 -10.04
C ILE A 252 -8.18 -3.76 -10.60
N VAL A 253 -8.05 -5.04 -10.25
CA VAL A 253 -7.11 -5.96 -10.93
C VAL A 253 -7.59 -6.24 -12.35
N LYS A 254 -8.86 -6.59 -12.50
CA LYS A 254 -9.45 -6.96 -13.79
C LYS A 254 -9.44 -5.82 -14.82
N ASP A 255 -9.66 -4.58 -14.40
CA ASP A 255 -9.67 -3.42 -15.29
C ASP A 255 -8.29 -2.81 -15.56
N GLY A 256 -7.23 -3.40 -14.98
CA GLY A 256 -5.83 -2.95 -15.15
C GLY A 256 -5.40 -1.82 -14.24
N THR A 257 -6.29 -1.28 -13.38
CA THR A 257 -5.95 -0.21 -12.44
C THR A 257 -4.80 -0.63 -11.51
N PHE A 258 -4.84 -1.86 -10.97
CA PHE A 258 -3.77 -2.36 -10.10
C PHE A 258 -2.41 -2.41 -10.80
N ALA A 259 -2.36 -2.90 -12.05
CA ALA A 259 -1.14 -2.94 -12.84
C ALA A 259 -0.60 -1.52 -13.15
N ALA A 260 -1.50 -0.57 -13.41
CA ALA A 260 -1.12 0.82 -13.59
C ALA A 260 -0.51 1.44 -12.32
N LEU A 261 -1.04 1.09 -11.13
CA LEU A 261 -0.47 1.51 -9.85
C LEU A 261 0.92 0.91 -9.61
N LEU A 262 1.12 -0.40 -9.86
CA LEU A 262 2.44 -1.02 -9.79
C LEU A 262 3.46 -0.26 -10.65
N LYS A 263 3.10 0.04 -11.90
CA LYS A 263 3.96 0.79 -12.81
C LYS A 263 4.22 2.22 -12.32
N LYS A 264 3.20 2.93 -11.82
CA LYS A 264 3.31 4.31 -11.30
C LYS A 264 4.33 4.40 -10.18
N TYR A 265 4.37 3.41 -9.30
CA TYR A 265 5.26 3.38 -8.14
C TYR A 265 6.52 2.54 -8.34
N ALA A 266 6.84 2.17 -9.59
CA ALA A 266 8.00 1.35 -9.95
C ALA A 266 8.10 0.04 -9.16
N LEU A 267 6.95 -0.55 -8.80
CA LEU A 267 6.87 -1.84 -8.14
C LEU A 267 6.99 -2.95 -9.18
N PRO A 268 7.85 -3.98 -8.98
CA PRO A 268 8.00 -5.06 -9.94
C PRO A 268 6.72 -5.93 -10.00
N GLU A 269 6.40 -6.47 -11.18
CA GLU A 269 5.23 -7.34 -11.35
C GLU A 269 5.27 -8.59 -10.43
N GLY A 270 6.46 -9.08 -10.11
CA GLY A 270 6.65 -10.26 -9.24
C GLY A 270 6.16 -10.10 -7.80
N VAL A 271 5.83 -8.86 -7.35
CA VAL A 271 5.22 -8.64 -6.03
C VAL A 271 3.70 -8.87 -6.03
N ASN A 272 3.08 -8.87 -7.22
CA ASN A 272 1.64 -9.10 -7.37
C ASN A 272 1.26 -10.55 -7.05
N ILE A 273 0.28 -10.75 -6.18
CA ILE A 273 -0.27 -12.06 -5.82
C ILE A 273 -1.73 -12.25 -6.25
N LEU A 274 -2.27 -11.29 -7.00
CA LEU A 274 -3.69 -11.21 -7.38
C LEU A 274 -3.94 -11.67 -8.84
N GLN A 275 -3.04 -12.49 -9.40
CA GLN A 275 -3.16 -13.03 -10.76
C GLN A 275 -4.14 -14.18 -10.83
#